data_7afe4f9aac82405ab91582b624b4b188
#
_entry.id   7afe4f9aac82405ab91582b624b4b188
#
_cell.length_a   1.000
_cell.length_b   1.000
_cell.length_c   1.000
_cell.angle_alpha   90.00
_cell.angle_beta   90.00
_cell.angle_gamma   90.00
#
_symmetry.space_group_name_H-M   'P 1'
#
loop_
_entity.id
_entity.type
_entity.pdbx_description
1 polymer ?
#
loop_
_entity_poly.entity_id
_entity_poly.type
_entity_poly.pdbx_seq_one_letter_code
_entity_poly.pdbx_strand_id
1 'polypeptide(L)'
;MQDRALNNENIEVHWNSVIEDIKGDQKVQQIILKDTKTGENKTLEMGGVFVAIGHEPNTELFKNQLEMDENGYIIQKQNTETSVKGVFTAGDVHDHRYRQAVTAAGFGCMSAIDVDKYLSEQK
;
A
#
# COMPACT_ATOMS: atom_id res chain seq x y z
N MET A 1 0.19 -13.84 -15.15
CA MET A 1 0.15 -12.37 -15.41
C MET A 1 1.42 -11.91 -16.11
N GLN A 2 2.57 -12.39 -15.72
CA GLN A 2 3.90 -12.07 -16.28
C GLN A 2 3.96 -12.33 -17.82
N ASP A 3 3.56 -13.54 -18.25
CA ASP A 3 3.55 -13.90 -19.68
C ASP A 3 2.64 -12.98 -20.52
N ARG A 4 1.53 -12.53 -19.93
CA ARG A 4 0.61 -11.58 -20.60
C ARG A 4 1.24 -10.20 -20.80
N ALA A 5 2.07 -9.75 -19.86
CA ALA A 5 2.79 -8.49 -19.99
C ALA A 5 3.91 -8.60 -21.01
N LEU A 6 4.72 -9.68 -20.93
CA LEU A 6 5.86 -9.89 -21.82
C LEU A 6 5.46 -10.11 -23.29
N ASN A 7 4.26 -10.66 -23.53
CA ASN A 7 3.73 -10.91 -24.89
C ASN A 7 2.84 -9.77 -25.41
N ASN A 8 2.74 -8.64 -24.73
CA ASN A 8 1.92 -7.52 -25.16
C ASN A 8 2.76 -6.48 -25.90
N GLU A 9 2.42 -6.23 -27.16
CA GLU A 9 3.14 -5.31 -28.06
C GLU A 9 3.18 -3.84 -27.56
N ASN A 10 2.25 -3.47 -26.67
CA ASN A 10 2.18 -2.12 -26.10
C ASN A 10 2.95 -1.99 -24.76
N ILE A 11 3.63 -3.04 -24.31
CA ILE A 11 4.38 -3.05 -23.06
C ILE A 11 5.87 -3.27 -23.34
N GLU A 12 6.69 -2.29 -23.02
CA GLU A 12 8.14 -2.41 -23.04
C GLU A 12 8.66 -2.65 -21.62
N VAL A 13 9.42 -3.73 -21.43
CA VAL A 13 9.99 -4.08 -20.12
C VAL A 13 11.49 -3.69 -20.09
N HIS A 14 11.84 -2.76 -19.21
CA HIS A 14 13.22 -2.36 -18.95
C HIS A 14 13.78 -3.15 -17.78
N TRP A 15 14.54 -4.20 -18.08
CA TRP A 15 15.21 -5.05 -17.08
C TRP A 15 16.40 -4.35 -16.44
N ASN A 16 16.73 -4.76 -15.21
CA ASN A 16 17.86 -4.21 -14.44
C ASN A 16 17.85 -2.69 -14.33
N SER A 17 16.66 -2.09 -14.25
CA SER A 17 16.50 -0.64 -14.26
C SER A 17 15.82 -0.15 -12.99
N VAL A 18 16.28 0.98 -12.48
CA VAL A 18 15.64 1.75 -11.43
C VAL A 18 15.34 3.16 -11.94
N ILE A 19 14.28 3.77 -11.44
CA ILE A 19 14.01 5.19 -11.72
C ILE A 19 14.96 6.01 -10.86
N GLU A 20 15.84 6.78 -11.48
CA GLU A 20 16.77 7.68 -10.79
C GLU A 20 16.17 9.07 -10.62
N ASP A 21 15.36 9.53 -11.60
CA ASP A 21 14.74 10.85 -11.53
C ASP A 21 13.44 10.90 -12.36
N ILE A 22 12.51 11.77 -11.97
CA ILE A 22 11.25 12.04 -12.67
C ILE A 22 11.22 13.54 -12.95
N LYS A 23 11.17 13.90 -14.25
CA LYS A 23 11.22 15.30 -14.70
C LYS A 23 9.90 15.75 -15.31
N GLY A 24 9.63 17.02 -15.13
CA GLY A 24 8.48 17.71 -15.67
C GLY A 24 8.31 19.06 -14.99
N ASP A 25 7.34 19.84 -15.47
CA ASP A 25 6.96 21.11 -14.87
C ASP A 25 5.58 20.95 -14.17
N GLN A 26 4.47 21.17 -14.86
CA GLN A 26 3.12 20.96 -14.30
C GLN A 26 2.66 19.50 -14.39
N LYS A 27 3.32 18.69 -15.17
CA LYS A 27 3.06 17.25 -15.33
C LYS A 27 4.37 16.51 -15.60
N VAL A 28 4.34 15.20 -15.36
CA VAL A 28 5.46 14.33 -15.74
C VAL A 28 5.67 14.41 -17.25
N GLN A 29 6.92 14.56 -17.66
CA GLN A 29 7.33 14.60 -19.06
C GLN A 29 8.37 13.55 -19.40
N GLN A 30 9.26 13.24 -18.45
CA GLN A 30 10.36 12.31 -18.65
C GLN A 30 10.66 11.54 -17.36
N ILE A 31 11.24 10.37 -17.52
CA ILE A 31 11.92 9.63 -16.45
C ILE A 31 13.37 9.37 -16.86
N ILE A 32 14.25 9.33 -15.88
CA ILE A 32 15.63 8.87 -16.04
C ILE A 32 15.70 7.48 -15.42
N LEU A 33 15.95 6.48 -16.26
CA LEU A 33 16.24 5.12 -15.82
C LEU A 33 17.75 4.94 -15.72
N LYS A 34 18.19 4.31 -14.64
CA LYS A 34 19.56 3.86 -14.46
C LYS A 34 19.63 2.35 -14.56
N ASP A 35 20.47 1.86 -15.45
CA ASP A 35 20.79 0.44 -15.51
C ASP A 35 21.63 0.05 -14.28
N THR A 36 21.15 -0.93 -13.51
CA THR A 36 21.79 -1.37 -12.25
C THR A 36 23.06 -2.21 -12.49
N LYS A 37 23.30 -2.68 -13.73
CA LYS A 37 24.49 -3.46 -14.11
C LYS A 37 25.57 -2.60 -14.71
N THR A 38 25.21 -1.70 -15.63
CA THR A 38 26.18 -0.86 -16.34
C THR A 38 26.38 0.50 -15.68
N GLY A 39 25.38 0.98 -14.92
CA GLY A 39 25.35 2.32 -14.34
C GLY A 39 24.96 3.41 -15.34
N GLU A 40 24.64 3.05 -16.58
CA GLU A 40 24.26 4.01 -17.62
C GLU A 40 22.84 4.53 -17.42
N ASN A 41 22.63 5.80 -17.78
CA ASN A 41 21.35 6.46 -17.71
C ASN A 41 20.66 6.49 -19.07
N LYS A 42 19.35 6.19 -19.10
CA LYS A 42 18.47 6.32 -20.27
C LYS A 42 17.32 7.24 -19.94
N THR A 43 17.07 8.23 -20.76
CA THR A 43 15.89 9.11 -20.63
C THR A 43 14.74 8.59 -21.48
N LEU A 44 13.55 8.50 -20.89
CA LEU A 44 12.32 8.12 -21.59
C LEU A 44 11.27 9.22 -21.42
N GLU A 45 10.54 9.54 -22.49
CA GLU A 45 9.38 10.44 -22.44
C GLU A 45 8.17 9.68 -21.90
N MET A 46 7.52 10.24 -20.87
CA MET A 46 6.40 9.62 -20.17
C MET A 46 5.33 10.65 -19.82
N GLY A 47 4.07 10.27 -19.95
CA GLY A 47 2.94 11.10 -19.53
C GLY A 47 2.58 10.95 -18.04
N GLY A 48 3.11 9.96 -17.36
CA GLY A 48 2.88 9.68 -15.96
C GLY A 48 3.72 8.51 -15.46
N VAL A 49 3.83 8.38 -14.15
CA VAL A 49 4.54 7.28 -13.47
C VAL A 49 3.66 6.69 -12.38
N PHE A 50 3.52 5.37 -12.39
CA PHE A 50 2.88 4.64 -11.30
C PHE A 50 3.92 3.81 -10.56
N VAL A 51 3.96 3.98 -9.24
CA VAL A 51 4.81 3.17 -8.37
C VAL A 51 3.98 1.99 -7.86
N ALA A 52 4.38 0.77 -8.20
CA ALA A 52 3.67 -0.47 -7.86
C ALA A 52 4.62 -1.54 -7.30
N ILE A 53 5.53 -1.12 -6.42
CA ILE A 53 6.60 -1.96 -5.83
C ILE A 53 6.18 -2.71 -4.56
N GLY A 54 4.90 -2.65 -4.19
CA GLY A 54 4.34 -3.23 -2.98
C GLY A 54 3.77 -2.18 -2.05
N HIS A 55 3.28 -2.64 -0.90
CA HIS A 55 2.70 -1.79 0.12
C HIS A 55 3.30 -2.14 1.47
N GLU A 56 3.60 -1.11 2.22
CA GLU A 56 3.94 -1.18 3.63
C GLU A 56 2.87 -0.41 4.41
N PRO A 57 2.22 -1.03 5.41
CA PRO A 57 1.18 -0.35 6.18
C PRO A 57 1.80 0.75 7.03
N ASN A 58 1.14 1.90 7.14
CA ASN A 58 1.62 3.01 7.95
C ASN A 58 1.28 2.79 9.44
N THR A 59 1.90 1.79 10.03
CA THR A 59 1.63 1.28 11.39
C THR A 59 2.81 1.39 12.34
N GLU A 60 3.94 1.96 11.90
CA GLU A 60 5.16 2.11 12.71
C GLU A 60 4.87 2.82 14.06
N LEU A 61 3.92 3.77 14.06
CA LEU A 61 3.50 4.48 15.28
C LEU A 61 2.97 3.54 16.37
N PHE A 62 2.39 2.40 16.01
CA PHE A 62 1.77 1.43 16.91
C PHE A 62 2.69 0.25 17.24
N LYS A 63 3.90 0.23 16.74
CA LYS A 63 4.88 -0.81 17.00
C LYS A 63 5.14 -0.96 18.48
N ASN A 64 5.18 -2.21 18.97
CA ASN A 64 5.27 -2.57 20.38
C ASN A 64 4.07 -2.13 21.26
N GLN A 65 3.02 -1.57 20.69
CA GLN A 65 1.79 -1.22 21.40
C GLN A 65 0.62 -2.13 21.00
N LEU A 66 0.54 -2.50 19.72
CA LEU A 66 -0.47 -3.41 19.20
C LEU A 66 0.21 -4.65 18.61
N GLU A 67 -0.51 -5.78 18.61
CA GLU A 67 -0.05 -6.96 17.90
C GLU A 67 -0.14 -6.73 16.39
N MET A 68 0.94 -7.09 15.69
CA MET A 68 1.07 -6.99 14.25
C MET A 68 1.54 -8.31 13.66
N ASP A 69 1.23 -8.53 12.39
CA ASP A 69 1.79 -9.65 11.64
C ASP A 69 3.26 -9.37 11.23
N GLU A 70 3.87 -10.34 10.56
CA GLU A 70 5.26 -10.24 10.08
C GLU A 70 5.50 -9.13 9.05
N ASN A 71 4.43 -8.64 8.41
CA ASN A 71 4.45 -7.56 7.42
C ASN A 71 4.04 -6.20 8.00
N GLY A 72 3.79 -6.13 9.33
CA GLY A 72 3.44 -4.92 10.03
C GLY A 72 1.95 -4.55 10.01
N TYR A 73 1.06 -5.41 9.53
CA TYR A 73 -0.39 -5.17 9.59
C TYR A 73 -0.93 -5.45 10.99
N ILE A 74 -1.84 -4.59 11.46
CA ILE A 74 -2.47 -4.75 12.78
C ILE A 74 -3.39 -5.97 12.77
N ILE A 75 -3.22 -6.85 13.74
CA ILE A 75 -4.02 -8.08 13.87
C ILE A 75 -5.35 -7.74 14.56
N GLN A 76 -6.45 -8.08 13.88
CA GLN A 76 -7.78 -8.11 14.49
C GLN A 76 -7.95 -9.38 15.33
N LYS A 77 -8.53 -9.24 16.53
CA LYS A 77 -8.82 -10.37 17.43
C LYS A 77 -10.27 -10.83 17.29
N GLN A 78 -11.19 -10.05 17.78
CA GLN A 78 -12.64 -10.31 17.68
C GLN A 78 -13.28 -9.09 17.01
N ASN A 79 -14.05 -9.33 15.93
CA ASN A 79 -14.61 -8.26 15.13
C ASN A 79 -13.48 -7.29 14.66
N THR A 80 -13.60 -6.00 14.98
CA THR A 80 -12.59 -4.99 14.64
C THR A 80 -11.66 -4.63 15.79
N GLU A 81 -11.73 -5.33 16.94
CA GLU A 81 -10.86 -5.11 18.10
C GLU A 81 -9.41 -5.51 17.81
N THR A 82 -8.49 -4.78 18.41
CA THR A 82 -7.05 -5.11 18.40
C THR A 82 -6.65 -5.94 19.63
N SER A 83 -5.36 -6.12 19.86
CA SER A 83 -4.81 -6.73 21.07
C SER A 83 -5.01 -5.88 22.34
N VAL A 84 -5.37 -4.62 22.19
CA VAL A 84 -5.58 -3.68 23.31
C VAL A 84 -7.05 -3.33 23.40
N LYS A 85 -7.66 -3.61 24.57
CA LYS A 85 -9.07 -3.35 24.81
C LYS A 85 -9.44 -1.88 24.59
N GLY A 86 -10.50 -1.63 23.83
CA GLY A 86 -10.97 -0.29 23.48
C GLY A 86 -10.21 0.35 22.33
N VAL A 87 -9.30 -0.39 21.69
CA VAL A 87 -8.62 0.00 20.46
C VAL A 87 -9.09 -0.89 19.32
N PHE A 88 -9.57 -0.25 18.25
CA PHE A 88 -10.15 -0.90 17.08
C PHE A 88 -9.33 -0.58 15.84
N THR A 89 -9.37 -1.42 14.84
CA THR A 89 -8.66 -1.22 13.59
C THR A 89 -9.55 -1.49 12.37
N ALA A 90 -9.35 -0.73 11.30
CA ALA A 90 -10.09 -0.85 10.06
C ALA A 90 -9.25 -0.38 8.86
N GLY A 91 -9.62 -0.85 7.67
CA GLY A 91 -9.00 -0.42 6.41
C GLY A 91 -7.62 -1.00 6.16
N ASP A 92 -6.82 -0.31 5.36
CA ASP A 92 -5.58 -0.81 4.80
C ASP A 92 -4.50 -1.15 5.84
N VAL A 93 -4.60 -0.62 7.06
CA VAL A 93 -3.65 -0.92 8.14
C VAL A 93 -3.80 -2.34 8.71
N HIS A 94 -4.90 -3.03 8.39
CA HIS A 94 -5.14 -4.43 8.74
C HIS A 94 -5.45 -5.30 7.51
N ASP A 95 -5.99 -4.72 6.43
CA ASP A 95 -6.33 -5.45 5.21
C ASP A 95 -5.13 -5.57 4.27
N HIS A 96 -4.30 -6.59 4.49
CA HIS A 96 -3.18 -6.89 3.60
C HIS A 96 -3.59 -7.46 2.24
N ARG A 97 -4.87 -7.87 2.07
CA ARG A 97 -5.33 -8.64 0.89
C ARG A 97 -6.00 -7.78 -0.17
N TYR A 98 -7.05 -7.06 0.17
CA TYR A 98 -7.90 -6.37 -0.81
C TYR A 98 -7.44 -4.94 -1.07
N ARG A 99 -7.23 -4.15 -0.02
CA ARG A 99 -6.71 -2.77 -0.10
C ARG A 99 -7.46 -1.93 -1.12
N GLN A 100 -8.79 -1.97 -1.03
CA GLN A 100 -9.70 -1.22 -1.88
C GLN A 100 -10.48 -0.20 -1.06
N ALA A 101 -10.79 0.96 -1.68
CA ALA A 101 -11.56 2.02 -1.00
C ALA A 101 -12.89 1.50 -0.44
N VAL A 102 -13.59 0.61 -1.17
CA VAL A 102 -14.87 0.05 -0.72
C VAL A 102 -14.70 -0.90 0.45
N THR A 103 -13.63 -1.72 0.50
CA THR A 103 -13.37 -2.59 1.65
C THR A 103 -12.96 -1.77 2.86
N ALA A 104 -12.12 -0.75 2.68
CA ALA A 104 -11.75 0.17 3.76
C ALA A 104 -12.95 0.89 4.36
N ALA A 105 -13.88 1.36 3.52
CA ALA A 105 -15.13 1.96 3.98
C ALA A 105 -16.01 0.97 4.74
N GLY A 106 -16.12 -0.28 4.26
CA GLY A 106 -16.85 -1.36 4.93
C GLY A 106 -16.27 -1.68 6.32
N PHE A 107 -14.96 -1.86 6.42
CA PHE A 107 -14.28 -2.08 7.70
C PHE A 107 -14.44 -0.88 8.64
N GLY A 108 -14.38 0.36 8.10
CA GLY A 108 -14.63 1.56 8.88
C GLY A 108 -16.03 1.61 9.48
N CYS A 109 -17.05 1.22 8.71
CA CYS A 109 -18.43 1.10 9.20
C CYS A 109 -18.53 0.04 10.31
N MET A 110 -17.94 -1.14 10.12
CA MET A 110 -17.93 -2.21 11.14
C MET A 110 -17.26 -1.73 12.42
N SER A 111 -16.10 -1.09 12.31
CA SER A 111 -15.36 -0.57 13.45
C SER A 111 -16.15 0.50 14.22
N ALA A 112 -16.87 1.39 13.52
CA ALA A 112 -17.71 2.39 14.17
C ALA A 112 -18.85 1.75 14.99
N ILE A 113 -19.47 0.69 14.47
CA ILE A 113 -20.53 -0.06 15.17
C ILE A 113 -19.95 -0.77 16.41
N ASP A 114 -18.79 -1.39 16.29
CA ASP A 114 -18.13 -2.07 17.41
C ASP A 114 -17.73 -1.07 18.51
N VAL A 115 -17.23 0.11 18.14
CA VAL A 115 -16.91 1.20 19.09
C VAL A 115 -18.16 1.69 19.81
N ASP A 116 -19.26 1.93 19.11
CA ASP A 116 -20.53 2.37 19.72
C ASP A 116 -21.04 1.35 20.74
N LYS A 117 -21.02 0.07 20.37
CA LYS A 117 -21.37 -1.03 21.28
C LYS A 117 -20.45 -1.04 22.50
N TYR A 118 -19.14 -1.01 22.31
CA TYR A 118 -18.17 -0.99 23.41
C TYR A 118 -18.42 0.16 24.40
N LEU A 119 -18.64 1.37 23.89
CA LEU A 119 -18.92 2.54 24.73
C LEU A 119 -20.25 2.44 25.47
N SER A 120 -21.25 1.78 24.88
CA SER A 120 -22.55 1.56 25.53
C SER A 120 -22.48 0.59 26.69
N GLU A 121 -21.58 -0.40 26.63
CA GLU A 121 -21.33 -1.37 27.69
C GLU A 121 -20.47 -0.83 28.86
N GLN A 122 -19.85 0.34 28.70
CA GLN A 122 -19.06 1.02 29.75
C GLN A 122 -19.90 1.93 30.67
N LYS A 123 -21.16 2.17 30.33
CA LYS A 123 -22.11 2.97 31.12
C LYS A 123 -22.81 2.09 32.15
#